data_1149f67f3f79df117bb440794306cb1d
#
_entry.id   1149f67f3f79df117bb440794306cb1d
#
_cell.length_a   1.000
_cell.length_b   1.000
_cell.length_c   1.000
_cell.angle_alpha   90.00
_cell.angle_beta   90.00
_cell.angle_gamma   90.00
#
_symmetry.space_group_name_H-M   'P 1'
#
loop_
_entity.id
_entity.type
_entity.pdbx_description
1 polymer ?
#
loop_
_entity_poly.entity_id
_entity_poly.type
_entity_poly.pdbx_seq_one_letter_code
_entity_poly.pdbx_strand_id
1 'polypeptide(L)'
;DRAGREWLQGSWAGVPSLLAAHARTDWFTQWNRWQARVHEVDVDQELARVERAGGGFVTPSDPRWPSQLSCLGDDEPLGLWYLGTLPSDSSSDGHVSIIGARASTGAGGRCARNMAYHLARSGYTVVSGGAIGIDIEAHRGAMAGGGATVAILAGGVLNPYPACHIPDFRAMTAGGGVLISEVSPTARPAKWRFLTRNRLIAAWSAATIVVEAGARSGALATARWAMSCGRELGAVPGAVDAPMSVGCLELARNGATIIRDGRDAAELAGPLDVDAEATLFGMPVEEDRGIDALPPIARRVWEALPRSAPAGVPAICASAGLGRDEVNRALMDLTVAGLVTSSTRGWSRRRGSDTVG
;
A
#
# COMPACT_ATOMS: atom_id res chain seq x y z
N ASP A 1 32.50 -4.10 13.86
CA ASP A 1 32.55 -4.05 15.32
C ASP A 1 33.48 -5.13 15.83
N ARG A 2 34.29 -4.81 16.89
CA ARG A 2 35.30 -5.69 17.48
C ARG A 2 34.70 -6.98 18.05
N ALA A 3 33.47 -6.88 18.59
CA ALA A 3 32.71 -8.01 19.12
C ALA A 3 32.27 -8.98 17.98
N GLY A 4 31.87 -8.46 16.82
CA GLY A 4 31.54 -9.29 15.65
C GLY A 4 32.74 -10.03 15.08
N ARG A 5 33.95 -9.42 15.14
CA ARG A 5 35.19 -10.09 14.72
C ARG A 5 35.66 -11.17 15.70
N GLU A 6 35.49 -10.92 16.98
CA GLU A 6 35.76 -11.94 18.02
C GLU A 6 34.80 -13.10 17.94
N TRP A 7 33.55 -12.85 17.56
CA TRP A 7 32.53 -13.88 17.34
C TRP A 7 32.88 -14.79 16.15
N LEU A 8 33.38 -14.21 15.05
CA LEU A 8 33.82 -14.96 13.87
C LEU A 8 35.13 -15.74 14.08
N GLN A 9 35.96 -15.34 15.08
CA GLN A 9 37.21 -15.99 15.46
C GLN A 9 37.06 -16.94 16.66
N GLY A 10 35.94 -16.89 17.37
CA GLY A 10 35.67 -17.67 18.58
C GLY A 10 35.33 -19.12 18.30
N SER A 11 35.65 -19.97 19.24
CA SER A 11 35.29 -21.37 19.24
C SER A 11 33.76 -21.57 19.37
N TRP A 12 33.23 -22.64 18.82
CA TRP A 12 31.83 -23.05 18.87
C TRP A 12 31.16 -23.09 20.25
N ALA A 13 31.90 -22.94 21.34
CA ALA A 13 31.40 -23.02 22.72
C ALA A 13 30.33 -21.96 23.06
N GLY A 14 30.11 -20.95 22.19
CA GLY A 14 29.14 -19.86 22.42
C GLY A 14 27.97 -19.81 21.45
N VAL A 15 27.82 -20.78 20.53
CA VAL A 15 26.64 -20.81 19.65
C VAL A 15 25.41 -21.13 20.49
N PRO A 16 24.40 -20.23 20.58
CA PRO A 16 23.23 -20.47 21.40
C PRO A 16 22.54 -21.78 21.03
N SER A 17 22.04 -22.50 22.02
CA SER A 17 21.26 -23.73 21.88
C SER A 17 20.01 -23.57 20.98
N LEU A 18 19.62 -22.34 20.66
CA LEU A 18 18.58 -21.98 19.68
C LEU A 18 18.87 -22.49 18.27
N LEU A 19 20.14 -22.54 17.82
CA LEU A 19 20.47 -23.13 16.53
C LEU A 19 20.36 -24.67 16.53
N ALA A 20 20.46 -25.30 17.69
CA ALA A 20 20.28 -26.73 17.84
C ALA A 20 18.82 -27.20 17.74
N ALA A 21 17.84 -26.31 17.99
CA ALA A 21 16.43 -26.66 17.93
C ALA A 21 15.87 -26.73 16.48
N HIS A 22 16.56 -26.17 15.49
CA HIS A 22 16.21 -26.28 14.06
C HIS A 22 16.95 -27.44 13.36
N ALA A 23 17.16 -28.52 14.02
CA ALA A 23 18.03 -29.67 13.73
C ALA A 23 17.63 -30.57 12.55
N ARG A 24 17.27 -30.00 11.39
CA ARG A 24 17.27 -30.71 10.10
C ARG A 24 18.50 -30.46 9.24
N THR A 25 19.40 -29.59 9.68
CA THR A 25 20.60 -29.22 8.93
C THR A 25 21.83 -29.70 9.67
N ASP A 26 22.72 -30.41 8.97
CA ASP A 26 24.04 -30.69 9.46
C ASP A 26 24.84 -29.39 9.58
N TRP A 27 24.77 -28.79 10.76
CA TRP A 27 25.40 -27.51 11.09
C TRP A 27 26.91 -27.54 10.93
N PHE A 28 27.53 -28.70 11.13
CA PHE A 28 28.98 -28.86 10.94
C PHE A 28 29.38 -28.73 9.46
N THR A 29 28.62 -29.35 8.59
CA THR A 29 28.81 -29.16 7.11
C THR A 29 28.53 -27.75 6.66
N GLN A 30 27.50 -27.10 7.21
CA GLN A 30 27.19 -25.68 6.87
C GLN A 30 28.28 -24.75 7.41
N TRP A 31 28.75 -24.93 8.62
CA TRP A 31 29.84 -24.18 9.20
C TRP A 31 31.12 -24.25 8.37
N ASN A 32 31.54 -25.44 7.97
CA ASN A 32 32.72 -25.65 7.14
C ASN A 32 32.58 -24.92 5.78
N ARG A 33 31.36 -24.89 5.22
CA ARG A 33 31.06 -24.11 4.00
C ARG A 33 31.14 -22.60 4.25
N TRP A 34 30.67 -22.13 5.39
CA TRP A 34 30.74 -20.72 5.73
C TRP A 34 32.15 -20.28 6.06
N GLN A 35 32.91 -21.07 6.84
CA GLN A 35 34.32 -20.78 7.15
C GLN A 35 35.15 -20.57 5.88
N ALA A 36 35.01 -21.41 4.88
CA ALA A 36 35.72 -21.27 3.62
C ALA A 36 35.41 -19.93 2.91
N ARG A 37 34.20 -19.40 3.09
CA ARG A 37 33.74 -18.17 2.43
C ARG A 37 33.98 -16.90 3.27
N VAL A 38 34.00 -17.01 4.59
CA VAL A 38 34.21 -15.85 5.49
C VAL A 38 35.56 -15.21 5.23
N HIS A 39 36.60 -16.01 4.93
CA HIS A 39 37.94 -15.49 4.61
C HIS A 39 38.05 -14.81 3.24
N GLU A 40 37.05 -15.03 2.35
CA GLU A 40 37.00 -14.42 1.02
C GLU A 40 36.25 -13.07 1.02
N VAL A 41 35.54 -12.73 2.11
CA VAL A 41 34.76 -11.50 2.22
C VAL A 41 35.58 -10.42 2.88
N ASP A 42 35.96 -9.42 2.10
CA ASP A 42 36.54 -8.17 2.61
C ASP A 42 35.41 -7.20 2.99
N VAL A 43 35.06 -7.18 4.28
CA VAL A 43 33.94 -6.36 4.80
C VAL A 43 34.25 -4.88 4.66
N ASP A 44 35.50 -4.47 4.87
CA ASP A 44 35.91 -3.07 4.76
C ASP A 44 35.80 -2.58 3.31
N GLN A 45 36.13 -3.43 2.35
CA GLN A 45 35.98 -3.14 0.93
C GLN A 45 34.50 -3.05 0.52
N GLU A 46 33.63 -3.96 1.00
CA GLU A 46 32.19 -3.93 0.72
C GLU A 46 31.56 -2.64 1.30
N LEU A 47 31.93 -2.27 2.54
CA LEU A 47 31.46 -1.05 3.18
C LEU A 47 31.90 0.19 2.39
N ALA A 48 33.19 0.29 2.06
CA ALA A 48 33.73 1.40 1.28
C ALA A 48 33.10 1.52 -0.13
N ARG A 49 32.66 0.42 -0.73
CA ARG A 49 31.92 0.44 -2.01
C ARG A 49 30.55 1.06 -1.86
N VAL A 50 29.81 0.68 -0.80
CA VAL A 50 28.47 1.21 -0.53
C VAL A 50 28.52 2.67 -0.13
N GLU A 51 29.48 3.06 0.73
CA GLU A 51 29.69 4.45 1.13
C GLU A 51 30.00 5.37 -0.06
N ARG A 52 30.88 4.94 -0.97
CA ARG A 52 31.16 5.68 -2.22
C ARG A 52 29.94 5.82 -3.14
N ALA A 53 28.99 4.91 -3.03
CA ALA A 53 27.74 4.96 -3.77
C ALA A 53 26.66 5.79 -3.07
N GLY A 54 26.93 6.35 -1.87
CA GLY A 54 25.97 7.14 -1.09
C GLY A 54 25.06 6.30 -0.20
N GLY A 55 25.58 5.21 0.35
CA GLY A 55 24.86 4.32 1.25
C GLY A 55 25.67 3.96 2.48
N GLY A 56 25.34 2.84 3.12
CA GLY A 56 26.04 2.33 4.30
C GLY A 56 25.45 1.04 4.83
N PHE A 57 25.75 0.74 6.09
CA PHE A 57 25.26 -0.44 6.79
C PHE A 57 24.77 -0.04 8.18
N VAL A 58 23.63 -0.59 8.62
CA VAL A 58 23.08 -0.38 9.95
C VAL A 58 22.79 -1.72 10.62
N THR A 59 22.91 -1.72 11.95
CA THR A 59 22.63 -2.88 12.81
C THR A 59 21.61 -2.49 13.89
N PRO A 60 21.01 -3.44 14.63
CA PRO A 60 20.05 -3.15 15.70
C PRO A 60 20.56 -2.18 16.78
N SER A 61 21.87 -2.00 16.92
CA SER A 61 22.47 -1.03 17.83
C SER A 61 22.63 0.37 17.25
N ASP A 62 22.39 0.59 15.96
CA ASP A 62 22.43 1.90 15.31
C ASP A 62 21.14 2.67 15.61
N PRO A 63 21.23 3.96 16.03
CA PRO A 63 20.02 4.79 16.25
C PRO A 63 19.09 4.93 15.05
N ARG A 64 19.61 4.69 13.84
CA ARG A 64 18.84 4.72 12.58
C ARG A 64 18.19 3.37 12.25
N TRP A 65 18.35 2.36 13.12
CA TRP A 65 17.72 1.04 12.91
C TRP A 65 16.20 1.16 12.95
N PRO A 66 15.49 0.58 11.97
CA PRO A 66 14.04 0.57 11.98
C PRO A 66 13.53 -0.37 13.08
N SER A 67 13.22 0.20 14.25
CA SER A 67 12.82 -0.53 15.46
C SER A 67 11.59 -1.42 15.26
N GLN A 68 10.73 -1.10 14.29
CA GLN A 68 9.57 -1.88 13.92
C GLN A 68 9.90 -3.30 13.43
N LEU A 69 11.15 -3.57 13.03
CA LEU A 69 11.59 -4.90 12.61
C LEU A 69 11.66 -5.90 13.78
N SER A 70 11.68 -5.41 15.03
CA SER A 70 11.68 -6.26 16.22
C SER A 70 10.46 -7.19 16.34
N CYS A 71 9.35 -6.87 15.64
CA CYS A 71 8.18 -7.75 15.56
C CYS A 71 8.48 -9.10 14.88
N LEU A 72 9.61 -9.21 14.18
CA LEU A 72 10.06 -10.45 13.54
C LEU A 72 10.69 -11.44 14.54
N GLY A 73 11.04 -11.01 15.76
CA GLY A 73 11.67 -11.87 16.75
C GLY A 73 12.96 -12.51 16.22
N ASP A 74 13.03 -13.85 16.23
CA ASP A 74 14.21 -14.60 15.75
C ASP A 74 14.47 -14.43 14.24
N ASP A 75 13.49 -13.94 13.48
CA ASP A 75 13.62 -13.63 12.06
C ASP A 75 14.06 -12.18 11.81
N GLU A 76 14.39 -11.39 12.84
CA GLU A 76 14.92 -10.05 12.68
C GLU A 76 16.30 -10.10 11.99
N PRO A 77 16.58 -9.21 10.99
CA PRO A 77 17.87 -9.21 10.33
C PRO A 77 18.99 -8.75 11.24
N LEU A 78 20.17 -9.34 11.11
CA LEU A 78 21.38 -8.94 11.88
C LEU A 78 21.92 -7.57 11.46
N GLY A 79 21.56 -7.10 10.28
CA GLY A 79 21.97 -5.80 9.74
C GLY A 79 21.40 -5.58 8.36
N LEU A 80 21.39 -4.33 7.95
CA LEU A 80 20.83 -3.91 6.66
C LEU A 80 21.81 -3.01 5.92
N TRP A 81 22.08 -3.34 4.70
CA TRP A 81 22.71 -2.47 3.73
C TRP A 81 21.69 -1.50 3.16
N TYR A 82 22.07 -0.27 2.97
CA TYR A 82 21.21 0.74 2.36
C TYR A 82 21.95 1.58 1.31
N LEU A 83 21.21 2.11 0.36
CA LEU A 83 21.68 3.07 -0.64
C LEU A 83 20.64 4.18 -0.78
N GLY A 84 21.03 5.42 -0.53
CA GLY A 84 20.14 6.58 -0.44
C GLY A 84 19.92 7.06 0.98
N THR A 85 18.79 7.68 1.28
CA THR A 85 18.50 8.30 2.58
C THR A 85 17.60 7.42 3.42
N LEU A 86 18.09 6.93 4.55
CA LEU A 86 17.24 6.21 5.52
C LEU A 86 16.19 7.17 6.08
N PRO A 87 14.93 6.73 6.26
CA PRO A 87 13.93 7.49 6.98
C PRO A 87 14.45 7.86 8.38
N SER A 88 14.17 9.09 8.81
CA SER A 88 14.56 9.57 10.15
C SER A 88 13.67 9.01 11.26
N ASP A 89 12.50 8.54 10.90
CA ASP A 89 11.53 7.93 11.81
C ASP A 89 11.79 6.43 11.92
N SER A 90 12.00 5.96 13.14
CA SER A 90 12.20 4.55 13.44
C SER A 90 10.90 3.80 13.76
N SER A 91 9.74 4.48 13.76
CA SER A 91 8.44 3.86 13.98
C SER A 91 7.86 3.26 12.69
N SER A 92 6.91 2.34 12.81
CA SER A 92 6.13 1.86 11.67
C SER A 92 5.09 2.87 11.19
N ASP A 93 4.77 3.83 12.06
CA ASP A 93 3.79 4.86 11.79
C ASP A 93 4.28 5.72 10.63
N GLY A 94 3.38 6.08 9.75
CA GLY A 94 3.78 6.80 8.54
C GLY A 94 4.38 5.94 7.42
N HIS A 95 4.48 4.61 7.56
CA HIS A 95 4.91 3.71 6.51
C HIS A 95 3.78 2.79 6.07
N VAL A 96 3.54 2.69 4.77
CA VAL A 96 2.53 1.80 4.17
C VAL A 96 3.15 0.94 3.09
N SER A 97 3.03 -0.37 3.24
CA SER A 97 3.46 -1.32 2.21
C SER A 97 2.39 -1.51 1.14
N ILE A 98 2.74 -1.30 -0.12
CA ILE A 98 1.89 -1.61 -1.28
C ILE A 98 2.55 -2.74 -2.06
N ILE A 99 1.86 -3.86 -2.17
CA ILE A 99 2.40 -5.08 -2.79
C ILE A 99 1.38 -5.73 -3.72
N GLY A 100 1.85 -6.65 -4.56
CA GLY A 100 0.93 -7.41 -5.39
C GLY A 100 1.57 -8.29 -6.45
N ALA A 101 0.77 -8.63 -7.45
CA ALA A 101 1.16 -9.51 -8.52
C ALA A 101 2.27 -8.91 -9.40
N ARG A 102 3.22 -9.75 -9.81
CA ARG A 102 4.24 -9.39 -10.82
C ARG A 102 3.64 -9.27 -12.21
N ALA A 103 2.65 -10.10 -12.51
CA ALA A 103 1.86 -10.04 -13.73
C ALA A 103 0.59 -9.22 -13.48
N SER A 104 0.76 -7.97 -13.03
CA SER A 104 -0.37 -7.08 -12.74
C SER A 104 -1.12 -6.70 -14.01
N THR A 105 -2.43 -6.44 -13.84
CA THR A 105 -3.21 -5.82 -14.90
C THR A 105 -2.88 -4.34 -15.02
N GLY A 106 -3.23 -3.74 -16.16
CA GLY A 106 -3.11 -2.29 -16.30
C GLY A 106 -3.96 -1.51 -15.29
N ALA A 107 -5.10 -2.07 -14.87
CA ALA A 107 -5.95 -1.49 -13.83
C ALA A 107 -5.28 -1.57 -12.45
N GLY A 108 -4.74 -2.73 -12.08
CA GLY A 108 -4.02 -2.93 -10.83
C GLY A 108 -2.79 -2.01 -10.71
N GLY A 109 -2.01 -1.89 -11.79
CA GLY A 109 -0.86 -0.99 -11.83
C GLY A 109 -1.26 0.48 -11.62
N ARG A 110 -2.35 0.94 -12.26
CA ARG A 110 -2.88 2.30 -12.05
C ARG A 110 -3.40 2.50 -10.63
N CYS A 111 -4.10 1.50 -10.08
CA CYS A 111 -4.59 1.53 -8.70
C CYS A 111 -3.43 1.70 -7.71
N ALA A 112 -2.38 0.86 -7.82
CA ALA A 112 -1.19 0.96 -6.97
C ALA A 112 -0.49 2.33 -7.09
N ARG A 113 -0.33 2.84 -8.32
CA ARG A 113 0.28 4.14 -8.57
C ARG A 113 -0.53 5.29 -7.95
N ASN A 114 -1.85 5.31 -8.15
CA ASN A 114 -2.71 6.36 -7.61
C ASN A 114 -2.74 6.31 -6.08
N MET A 115 -2.88 5.13 -5.50
CA MET A 115 -2.87 4.93 -4.05
C MET A 115 -1.56 5.43 -3.44
N ALA A 116 -0.41 5.03 -4.00
CA ALA A 116 0.91 5.47 -3.55
C ALA A 116 1.11 6.99 -3.70
N TYR A 117 0.59 7.59 -4.79
CA TYR A 117 0.60 9.03 -4.98
C TYR A 117 -0.16 9.76 -3.86
N HIS A 118 -1.37 9.30 -3.52
CA HIS A 118 -2.16 9.90 -2.45
C HIS A 118 -1.50 9.72 -1.08
N LEU A 119 -0.99 8.54 -0.76
CA LEU A 119 -0.27 8.29 0.48
C LEU A 119 0.94 9.21 0.62
N ALA A 120 1.76 9.35 -0.43
CA ALA A 120 2.91 10.24 -0.43
C ALA A 120 2.51 11.71 -0.23
N ARG A 121 1.42 12.16 -0.86
CA ARG A 121 0.86 13.51 -0.66
C ARG A 121 0.35 13.74 0.76
N SER A 122 -0.08 12.69 1.44
CA SER A 122 -0.51 12.72 2.84
C SER A 122 0.63 12.52 3.84
N GLY A 123 1.88 12.50 3.39
CA GLY A 123 3.07 12.39 4.24
C GLY A 123 3.51 10.96 4.54
N TYR A 124 2.81 9.94 4.04
CA TYR A 124 3.22 8.53 4.24
C TYR A 124 4.38 8.15 3.34
N THR A 125 5.28 7.34 3.87
CA THR A 125 6.33 6.68 3.09
C THR A 125 5.83 5.36 2.56
N VAL A 126 5.90 5.19 1.24
CA VAL A 126 5.49 3.94 0.58
C VAL A 126 6.64 2.94 0.60
N VAL A 127 6.36 1.72 1.05
CA VAL A 127 7.32 0.61 1.12
C VAL A 127 6.91 -0.46 0.12
N SER A 128 7.86 -1.02 -0.63
CA SER A 128 7.58 -2.14 -1.53
C SER A 128 8.86 -2.91 -1.88
N GLY A 129 8.73 -3.91 -2.73
CA GLY A 129 9.83 -4.81 -3.08
C GLY A 129 10.57 -4.48 -4.38
N GLY A 130 10.16 -3.46 -5.12
CA GLY A 130 10.76 -3.09 -6.39
C GLY A 130 10.58 -4.13 -7.51
N ALA A 131 9.72 -5.13 -7.36
CA ALA A 131 9.44 -6.14 -8.36
C ALA A 131 8.68 -5.56 -9.57
N ILE A 132 8.67 -6.30 -10.69
CA ILE A 132 7.79 -5.99 -11.83
C ILE A 132 6.33 -6.03 -11.36
N GLY A 133 5.47 -5.17 -11.91
CA GLY A 133 4.04 -5.12 -11.61
C GLY A 133 3.69 -4.12 -10.53
N ILE A 134 2.94 -4.53 -9.52
CA ILE A 134 2.40 -3.64 -8.49
C ILE A 134 3.50 -2.87 -7.75
N ASP A 135 4.58 -3.53 -7.36
CA ASP A 135 5.62 -2.93 -6.53
C ASP A 135 6.25 -1.69 -7.18
N ILE A 136 6.65 -1.80 -8.45
CA ILE A 136 7.29 -0.67 -9.15
C ILE A 136 6.30 0.47 -9.40
N GLU A 137 5.03 0.14 -9.66
CA GLU A 137 3.99 1.16 -9.85
C GLU A 137 3.72 1.93 -8.55
N ALA A 138 3.79 1.25 -7.39
CA ALA A 138 3.72 1.90 -6.09
C ALA A 138 4.88 2.90 -5.88
N HIS A 139 6.13 2.50 -6.17
CA HIS A 139 7.28 3.40 -6.08
C HIS A 139 7.14 4.62 -7.01
N ARG A 140 6.73 4.39 -8.27
CA ARG A 140 6.49 5.48 -9.24
C ARG A 140 5.41 6.44 -8.78
N GLY A 141 4.34 5.92 -8.16
CA GLY A 141 3.27 6.72 -7.58
C GLY A 141 3.76 7.60 -6.43
N ALA A 142 4.52 7.02 -5.49
CA ALA A 142 5.10 7.76 -4.37
C ALA A 142 6.02 8.89 -4.83
N MET A 143 6.93 8.61 -5.76
CA MET A 143 7.81 9.63 -6.34
C MET A 143 7.03 10.73 -7.06
N ALA A 144 5.99 10.36 -7.82
CA ALA A 144 5.13 11.35 -8.50
C ALA A 144 4.35 12.22 -7.50
N GLY A 145 4.03 11.71 -6.31
CA GLY A 145 3.45 12.45 -5.20
C GLY A 145 4.44 13.35 -4.45
N GLY A 146 5.74 13.29 -4.80
CA GLY A 146 6.82 14.04 -4.14
C GLY A 146 7.26 13.44 -2.81
N GLY A 147 6.84 12.21 -2.48
CA GLY A 147 7.22 11.51 -1.25
C GLY A 147 8.43 10.59 -1.43
N ALA A 148 9.12 10.33 -0.32
CA ALA A 148 10.14 9.31 -0.25
C ALA A 148 9.52 7.91 -0.34
N THR A 149 10.31 6.92 -0.78
CA THR A 149 9.86 5.53 -0.83
C THR A 149 11.00 4.57 -0.49
N VAL A 150 10.67 3.44 0.14
CA VAL A 150 11.61 2.42 0.58
C VAL A 150 11.46 1.18 -0.29
N ALA A 151 12.50 0.84 -1.06
CA ALA A 151 12.54 -0.43 -1.79
C ALA A 151 13.38 -1.45 -1.04
N ILE A 152 12.75 -2.50 -0.54
CA ILE A 152 13.45 -3.61 0.09
C ILE A 152 13.75 -4.66 -0.99
N LEU A 153 15.02 -4.96 -1.20
CA LEU A 153 15.50 -5.78 -2.32
C LEU A 153 15.81 -7.21 -1.89
N ALA A 154 15.64 -8.16 -2.82
CA ALA A 154 16.05 -9.56 -2.65
C ALA A 154 17.49 -9.84 -3.13
N GLY A 155 18.12 -8.87 -3.78
CA GLY A 155 19.53 -8.82 -4.16
C GLY A 155 20.23 -7.68 -3.44
N GLY A 156 21.53 -7.54 -3.64
CA GLY A 156 22.31 -6.47 -3.01
C GLY A 156 21.97 -5.08 -3.56
N VAL A 157 22.16 -4.05 -2.73
CA VAL A 157 21.84 -2.65 -3.07
C VAL A 157 22.66 -2.08 -4.22
N LEU A 158 23.88 -2.62 -4.46
CA LEU A 158 24.72 -2.26 -5.61
C LEU A 158 24.42 -3.08 -6.87
N ASN A 159 23.57 -4.11 -6.75
CA ASN A 159 23.13 -4.96 -7.87
C ASN A 159 21.61 -5.11 -7.85
N PRO A 160 20.85 -4.00 -7.94
CA PRO A 160 19.40 -4.02 -7.81
C PRO A 160 18.73 -4.78 -8.96
N TYR A 161 17.68 -5.53 -8.63
CA TYR A 161 16.91 -6.34 -9.56
C TYR A 161 15.40 -6.04 -9.44
N PRO A 162 14.68 -6.00 -10.54
CA PRO A 162 15.08 -6.33 -11.92
C PRO A 162 15.84 -5.18 -12.60
N ALA A 163 16.72 -5.54 -13.57
CA ALA A 163 17.58 -4.57 -14.27
C ALA A 163 16.79 -3.50 -15.04
N CYS A 164 15.58 -3.81 -15.53
CA CYS A 164 14.71 -2.84 -16.20
C CYS A 164 14.25 -1.70 -15.29
N HIS A 165 14.31 -1.84 -13.97
CA HIS A 165 13.93 -0.82 -12.98
C HIS A 165 15.13 -0.02 -12.44
N ILE A 166 16.35 -0.22 -12.95
CA ILE A 166 17.52 0.56 -12.51
C ILE A 166 17.30 2.07 -12.65
N PRO A 167 16.67 2.59 -13.72
CA PRO A 167 16.34 4.02 -13.78
C PRO A 167 15.40 4.48 -12.65
N ASP A 168 14.39 3.69 -12.32
CA ASP A 168 13.47 3.99 -11.22
C ASP A 168 14.22 3.98 -9.87
N PHE A 169 15.05 2.98 -9.60
CA PHE A 169 15.84 2.90 -8.37
C PHE A 169 16.81 4.08 -8.21
N ARG A 170 17.42 4.55 -9.30
CA ARG A 170 18.25 5.76 -9.27
C ARG A 170 17.41 7.01 -8.99
N ALA A 171 16.24 7.13 -9.61
CA ALA A 171 15.34 8.24 -9.33
C ALA A 171 14.86 8.24 -7.88
N MET A 172 14.57 7.06 -7.30
CA MET A 172 14.21 6.91 -5.89
C MET A 172 15.30 7.45 -4.97
N THR A 173 16.54 6.99 -5.12
CA THR A 173 17.65 7.41 -4.26
C THR A 173 17.99 8.89 -4.43
N ALA A 174 17.88 9.43 -5.64
CA ALA A 174 18.07 10.85 -5.91
C ALA A 174 16.94 11.73 -5.32
N GLY A 175 15.72 11.19 -5.19
CA GLY A 175 14.54 11.86 -4.65
C GLY A 175 14.34 11.69 -3.13
N GLY A 176 15.37 11.28 -2.40
CA GLY A 176 15.30 11.11 -0.93
C GLY A 176 14.79 9.75 -0.46
N GLY A 177 14.51 8.81 -1.38
CA GLY A 177 14.17 7.43 -1.06
C GLY A 177 15.40 6.56 -0.80
N VAL A 178 15.17 5.27 -0.52
CA VAL A 178 16.22 4.34 -0.12
C VAL A 178 15.99 2.93 -0.69
N LEU A 179 17.09 2.28 -1.08
CA LEU A 179 17.15 0.85 -1.36
C LEU A 179 17.71 0.14 -0.13
N ILE A 180 17.05 -0.89 0.35
CA ILE A 180 17.42 -1.67 1.53
C ILE A 180 17.66 -3.12 1.13
N SER A 181 18.66 -3.76 1.74
CA SER A 181 18.89 -5.19 1.58
C SER A 181 19.58 -5.81 2.79
N GLU A 182 19.17 -7.02 3.13
CA GLU A 182 19.80 -7.86 4.18
C GLU A 182 21.02 -8.63 3.64
N VAL A 183 21.19 -8.74 2.33
CA VAL A 183 22.27 -9.52 1.73
C VAL A 183 23.42 -8.62 1.27
N SER A 184 24.63 -9.21 1.09
CA SER A 184 25.83 -8.48 0.62
C SER A 184 25.49 -7.52 -0.54
N PRO A 185 26.10 -6.33 -0.58
CA PRO A 185 25.76 -5.25 -1.52
C PRO A 185 25.80 -5.67 -3.00
N THR A 186 26.67 -6.61 -3.36
CA THR A 186 26.85 -7.12 -4.73
C THR A 186 26.10 -8.42 -5.00
N ALA A 187 25.38 -8.95 -4.01
CA ALA A 187 24.72 -10.25 -4.11
C ALA A 187 23.68 -10.29 -5.24
N ARG A 188 23.72 -11.37 -6.02
CA ARG A 188 22.74 -11.64 -7.06
C ARG A 188 21.40 -12.08 -6.42
N PRO A 189 20.26 -11.73 -7.02
CA PRO A 189 18.96 -12.20 -6.54
C PRO A 189 18.89 -13.73 -6.69
N ALA A 190 18.24 -14.38 -5.71
CA ALA A 190 17.96 -15.82 -5.72
C ALA A 190 16.50 -16.08 -5.37
N LYS A 191 15.91 -17.13 -5.93
CA LYS A 191 14.47 -17.40 -5.82
C LYS A 191 13.96 -17.43 -4.37
N TRP A 192 14.71 -18.05 -3.45
CA TRP A 192 14.37 -18.10 -2.04
C TRP A 192 14.49 -16.76 -1.32
N ARG A 193 15.43 -15.88 -1.75
CA ARG A 193 15.63 -14.54 -1.16
C ARG A 193 14.42 -13.62 -1.33
N PHE A 194 13.63 -13.81 -2.40
CA PHE A 194 12.38 -13.04 -2.56
C PHE A 194 11.36 -13.37 -1.46
N LEU A 195 11.28 -14.64 -1.06
CA LEU A 195 10.37 -15.06 0.01
C LEU A 195 10.87 -14.60 1.38
N THR A 196 12.17 -14.76 1.64
CA THR A 196 12.77 -14.32 2.90
C THR A 196 12.65 -12.81 3.10
N ARG A 197 12.94 -12.02 2.05
CA ARG A 197 12.83 -10.57 2.06
C ARG A 197 11.43 -10.06 2.39
N ASN A 198 10.39 -10.79 1.99
CA ASN A 198 9.00 -10.34 2.15
C ASN A 198 8.62 -10.04 3.61
N ARG A 199 9.26 -10.70 4.59
CA ARG A 199 9.06 -10.41 6.01
C ARG A 199 9.44 -8.97 6.36
N LEU A 200 10.52 -8.47 5.74
CA LEU A 200 10.99 -7.10 5.98
C LEU A 200 10.01 -6.07 5.43
N ILE A 201 9.40 -6.31 4.26
CA ILE A 201 8.37 -5.42 3.70
C ILE A 201 7.20 -5.30 4.67
N ALA A 202 6.69 -6.45 5.15
CA ALA A 202 5.56 -6.49 6.06
C ALA A 202 5.86 -5.84 7.41
N ALA A 203 7.02 -6.16 7.98
CA ALA A 203 7.42 -5.65 9.30
C ALA A 203 7.70 -4.15 9.31
N TRP A 204 8.14 -3.59 8.17
CA TRP A 204 8.54 -2.18 8.05
C TRP A 204 7.38 -1.20 8.22
N SER A 205 6.16 -1.62 7.94
CA SER A 205 5.00 -0.72 7.77
C SER A 205 3.91 -0.97 8.80
N ALA A 206 3.13 0.07 9.12
CA ALA A 206 1.93 -0.04 9.94
C ALA A 206 0.84 -0.87 9.23
N ALA A 207 0.69 -0.67 7.93
CA ALA A 207 -0.28 -1.39 7.11
C ALA A 207 0.35 -1.97 5.84
N THR A 208 -0.14 -3.13 5.41
CA THR A 208 0.23 -3.77 4.15
C THR A 208 -1.00 -3.89 3.25
N ILE A 209 -0.94 -3.28 2.07
CA ILE A 209 -2.03 -3.28 1.10
C ILE A 209 -1.70 -4.23 -0.06
N VAL A 210 -2.56 -5.20 -0.31
CA VAL A 210 -2.45 -6.13 -1.45
C VAL A 210 -3.37 -5.64 -2.56
N VAL A 211 -2.79 -5.18 -3.68
CA VAL A 211 -3.56 -4.60 -4.79
C VAL A 211 -4.08 -5.67 -5.75
N GLU A 212 -3.25 -6.62 -6.11
CA GLU A 212 -3.63 -7.78 -6.91
C GLU A 212 -2.87 -9.02 -6.45
N ALA A 213 -3.54 -10.14 -6.32
CA ALA A 213 -2.93 -11.42 -6.00
C ALA A 213 -3.70 -12.58 -6.61
N GLY A 214 -3.04 -13.39 -7.44
CA GLY A 214 -3.57 -14.70 -7.80
C GLY A 214 -3.47 -15.68 -6.63
N ALA A 215 -4.15 -16.83 -6.72
CA ALA A 215 -4.25 -17.83 -5.65
C ALA A 215 -2.89 -18.34 -5.10
N ARG A 216 -1.82 -18.27 -5.90
CA ARG A 216 -0.45 -18.70 -5.52
C ARG A 216 0.55 -17.54 -5.56
N SER A 217 0.07 -16.32 -5.36
CA SER A 217 0.93 -15.12 -5.40
C SER A 217 1.89 -15.07 -4.22
N GLY A 218 3.13 -14.61 -4.48
CA GLY A 218 4.10 -14.30 -3.43
C GLY A 218 3.63 -13.17 -2.48
N ALA A 219 2.73 -12.29 -2.93
CA ALA A 219 2.13 -11.25 -2.11
C ALA A 219 1.35 -11.83 -0.92
N LEU A 220 0.74 -13.02 -1.06
CA LEU A 220 0.06 -13.70 0.06
C LEU A 220 1.04 -14.15 1.16
N ALA A 221 2.31 -14.39 0.83
CA ALA A 221 3.33 -14.66 1.84
C ALA A 221 3.66 -13.39 2.63
N THR A 222 3.75 -12.23 1.98
CA THR A 222 3.93 -10.95 2.66
C THR A 222 2.73 -10.61 3.54
N ALA A 223 1.49 -10.85 3.07
CA ALA A 223 0.27 -10.65 3.86
C ALA A 223 0.28 -11.50 5.14
N ARG A 224 0.73 -12.76 5.08
CA ARG A 224 0.89 -13.62 6.28
C ARG A 224 1.91 -13.05 7.27
N TRP A 225 3.03 -12.52 6.77
CA TRP A 225 4.01 -11.85 7.63
C TRP A 225 3.43 -10.59 8.29
N ALA A 226 2.64 -9.79 7.57
CA ALA A 226 1.95 -8.62 8.15
C ALA A 226 1.07 -9.03 9.33
N MET A 227 0.24 -10.07 9.16
CA MET A 227 -0.60 -10.59 10.24
C MET A 227 0.22 -11.13 11.43
N SER A 228 1.32 -11.86 11.17
CA SER A 228 2.17 -12.38 12.26
C SER A 228 2.92 -11.29 13.02
N CYS A 229 3.21 -10.17 12.37
CA CYS A 229 3.77 -8.97 13.01
C CYS A 229 2.72 -8.06 13.67
N GLY A 230 1.43 -8.45 13.68
CA GLY A 230 0.36 -7.61 14.20
C GLY A 230 0.15 -6.32 13.41
N ARG A 231 0.47 -6.32 12.10
CA ARG A 231 0.29 -5.18 11.21
C ARG A 231 -1.07 -5.23 10.54
N GLU A 232 -1.63 -4.07 10.27
CA GLU A 232 -2.90 -3.95 9.55
C GLU A 232 -2.78 -4.51 8.12
N LEU A 233 -3.85 -5.14 7.65
CA LEU A 233 -3.89 -5.76 6.34
C LEU A 233 -5.07 -5.26 5.54
N GLY A 234 -4.78 -4.68 4.38
CA GLY A 234 -5.77 -4.23 3.41
C GLY A 234 -5.70 -5.03 2.11
N ALA A 235 -6.84 -5.17 1.45
CA ALA A 235 -6.96 -5.84 0.17
C ALA A 235 -7.83 -5.02 -0.79
N VAL A 236 -7.34 -4.79 -2.00
CA VAL A 236 -8.12 -4.11 -3.03
C VAL A 236 -9.11 -5.10 -3.65
N PRO A 237 -10.41 -4.79 -3.66
CA PRO A 237 -11.42 -5.65 -4.25
C PRO A 237 -11.29 -5.70 -5.77
N GLY A 238 -11.71 -6.81 -6.36
CA GLY A 238 -11.78 -6.98 -7.79
C GLY A 238 -12.90 -7.94 -8.18
N ALA A 239 -13.08 -8.15 -9.48
CA ALA A 239 -14.12 -9.04 -9.97
C ALA A 239 -13.88 -10.50 -9.50
N VAL A 240 -14.95 -11.18 -9.11
CA VAL A 240 -14.88 -12.54 -8.53
C VAL A 240 -14.35 -13.59 -9.51
N ASP A 241 -14.49 -13.34 -10.81
CA ASP A 241 -14.03 -14.19 -11.91
C ASP A 241 -12.62 -13.80 -12.41
N ALA A 242 -12.04 -12.69 -11.90
CA ALA A 242 -10.72 -12.25 -12.30
C ALA A 242 -9.61 -13.03 -11.56
N PRO A 243 -8.71 -13.73 -12.28
CA PRO A 243 -7.67 -14.56 -11.66
C PRO A 243 -6.73 -13.78 -10.72
N MET A 244 -6.51 -12.47 -10.97
CA MET A 244 -5.65 -11.61 -10.16
C MET A 244 -6.35 -11.06 -8.90
N SER A 245 -7.67 -11.25 -8.77
CA SER A 245 -8.45 -10.82 -7.59
C SER A 245 -8.62 -11.92 -6.56
N VAL A 246 -8.42 -13.19 -6.92
CA VAL A 246 -8.69 -14.36 -6.06
C VAL A 246 -8.01 -14.25 -4.69
N GLY A 247 -6.73 -13.86 -4.67
CA GLY A 247 -5.99 -13.72 -3.42
C GLY A 247 -6.49 -12.54 -2.56
N CYS A 248 -6.83 -11.41 -3.17
CA CYS A 248 -7.38 -10.25 -2.45
C CYS A 248 -8.75 -10.56 -1.87
N LEU A 249 -9.63 -11.23 -2.63
CA LEU A 249 -10.95 -11.67 -2.15
C LEU A 249 -10.83 -12.67 -0.99
N GLU A 250 -9.86 -13.59 -1.04
CA GLU A 250 -9.60 -14.52 0.06
C GLU A 250 -9.07 -13.79 1.30
N LEU A 251 -8.19 -12.80 1.14
CA LEU A 251 -7.73 -11.97 2.25
C LEU A 251 -8.88 -11.17 2.87
N ALA A 252 -9.73 -10.54 2.06
CA ALA A 252 -10.90 -9.81 2.54
C ALA A 252 -11.89 -10.72 3.29
N ARG A 253 -12.14 -11.93 2.77
CA ARG A 253 -12.96 -12.94 3.44
C ARG A 253 -12.41 -13.37 4.80
N ASN A 254 -11.07 -13.33 4.96
CA ASN A 254 -10.37 -13.67 6.19
C ASN A 254 -10.09 -12.44 7.09
N GLY A 255 -10.75 -11.31 6.86
CA GLY A 255 -10.75 -10.15 7.74
C GLY A 255 -9.82 -9.02 7.32
N ALA A 256 -9.16 -9.08 6.14
CA ALA A 256 -8.45 -7.93 5.62
C ALA A 256 -9.44 -6.81 5.24
N THR A 257 -9.08 -5.58 5.58
CA THR A 257 -9.91 -4.40 5.27
C THR A 257 -9.98 -4.18 3.75
N ILE A 258 -11.17 -3.91 3.24
CA ILE A 258 -11.35 -3.55 1.82
C ILE A 258 -10.81 -2.15 1.59
N ILE A 259 -9.89 -2.01 0.65
CA ILE A 259 -9.23 -0.76 0.29
C ILE A 259 -9.64 -0.36 -1.12
N ARG A 260 -10.30 0.78 -1.25
CA ARG A 260 -10.77 1.32 -2.53
C ARG A 260 -9.74 2.28 -3.14
N ASP A 261 -9.09 3.08 -2.28
CA ASP A 261 -8.19 4.14 -2.69
C ASP A 261 -7.11 4.45 -1.63
N GLY A 262 -6.35 5.54 -1.85
CA GLY A 262 -5.28 5.95 -0.93
C GLY A 262 -5.78 6.52 0.40
N ARG A 263 -7.04 6.96 0.50
CA ARG A 263 -7.62 7.45 1.75
C ARG A 263 -7.93 6.27 2.68
N ASP A 264 -8.57 5.23 2.15
CA ASP A 264 -8.81 3.99 2.90
C ASP A 264 -7.49 3.39 3.40
N ALA A 265 -6.43 3.45 2.57
CA ALA A 265 -5.10 2.98 2.93
C ALA A 265 -4.45 3.81 4.05
N ALA A 266 -4.61 5.14 4.03
CA ALA A 266 -4.14 6.04 5.06
C ALA A 266 -4.92 5.85 6.38
N GLU A 267 -6.24 5.70 6.31
CA GLU A 267 -7.10 5.41 7.47
C GLU A 267 -6.69 4.09 8.13
N LEU A 268 -6.44 3.06 7.34
CA LEU A 268 -6.00 1.77 7.86
C LEU A 268 -4.63 1.85 8.55
N ALA A 269 -3.71 2.67 8.05
CA ALA A 269 -2.38 2.84 8.62
C ALA A 269 -2.39 3.64 9.94
N GLY A 270 -3.49 4.34 10.24
CA GLY A 270 -3.62 5.22 11.39
C GLY A 270 -3.08 6.63 11.15
N PRO A 271 -3.44 7.60 12.00
CA PRO A 271 -3.03 8.98 11.81
C PRO A 271 -1.51 9.13 11.96
N LEU A 272 -0.93 9.94 11.08
CA LEU A 272 0.39 10.51 11.34
C LEU A 272 0.25 11.46 12.53
N ASP A 273 1.22 11.50 13.43
CA ASP A 273 1.28 12.41 14.59
C ASP A 273 1.45 13.90 14.17
N VAL A 274 0.72 14.33 13.17
CA VAL A 274 0.62 15.71 12.70
C VAL A 274 -0.79 16.18 13.01
N ASP A 275 -0.95 16.83 14.17
CA ASP A 275 -2.17 17.52 14.62
C ASP A 275 -3.48 16.76 14.29
N ALA A 276 -3.80 15.77 15.10
CA ALA A 276 -4.92 14.83 14.93
C ALA A 276 -6.34 15.47 15.02
N GLU A 277 -6.46 16.80 15.12
CA GLU A 277 -7.76 17.46 15.23
C GLU A 277 -8.45 17.78 13.90
N ALA A 278 -7.78 17.65 12.76
CA ALA A 278 -8.34 18.12 11.47
C ALA A 278 -8.96 17.03 10.58
N THR A 279 -8.85 15.73 10.89
CA THR A 279 -9.10 14.69 9.88
C THR A 279 -10.10 13.60 10.22
N LEU A 280 -10.61 13.51 11.44
CA LEU A 280 -11.55 12.42 11.77
C LEU A 280 -12.96 12.60 11.19
N PHE A 281 -13.37 13.83 10.81
CA PHE A 281 -14.67 14.14 10.19
C PHE A 281 -14.63 15.21 9.10
N GLY A 282 -13.45 15.53 8.58
CA GLY A 282 -13.25 16.56 7.54
C GLY A 282 -13.16 16.00 6.13
N MET A 283 -13.91 14.96 5.78
CA MET A 283 -14.29 14.83 4.38
C MET A 283 -15.21 16.02 4.08
N PRO A 284 -14.94 16.86 3.05
CA PRO A 284 -16.05 17.52 2.43
C PRO A 284 -16.95 16.36 2.00
N VAL A 285 -18.07 16.20 2.67
CA VAL A 285 -19.22 15.57 2.05
C VAL A 285 -19.28 16.34 0.74
N GLU A 286 -18.99 15.70 -0.40
CA GLU A 286 -19.43 16.24 -1.67
C GLU A 286 -20.88 16.55 -1.39
N GLU A 287 -21.21 17.83 -1.25
CA GLU A 287 -22.59 18.24 -1.07
C GLU A 287 -23.32 17.51 -2.15
N ASP A 288 -24.24 16.63 -1.75
CA ASP A 288 -25.12 15.90 -2.63
C ASP A 288 -25.64 16.92 -3.65
N ARG A 289 -25.02 16.99 -4.82
CA ARG A 289 -25.35 17.99 -5.83
C ARG A 289 -26.35 17.38 -6.78
N GLY A 290 -27.41 18.08 -7.03
CA GLY A 290 -28.44 17.63 -7.94
C GLY A 290 -29.58 16.87 -7.25
N ILE A 291 -29.96 15.72 -7.80
CA ILE A 291 -31.16 14.96 -7.41
C ILE A 291 -31.01 14.35 -6.01
N ASP A 292 -29.79 13.98 -5.62
CA ASP A 292 -29.49 13.35 -4.35
C ASP A 292 -29.56 14.29 -3.16
N ALA A 293 -29.41 15.60 -3.36
CA ALA A 293 -29.59 16.66 -2.38
C ALA A 293 -31.08 17.03 -2.12
N LEU A 294 -31.99 16.46 -2.90
CA LEU A 294 -33.41 16.80 -2.74
C LEU A 294 -34.03 16.19 -1.47
N PRO A 295 -34.91 16.95 -0.79
CA PRO A 295 -35.73 16.38 0.27
C PRO A 295 -36.49 15.13 -0.21
N PRO A 296 -36.74 14.12 0.66
CA PRO A 296 -37.31 12.83 0.26
C PRO A 296 -38.62 12.96 -0.55
N ILE A 297 -39.48 13.91 -0.19
CA ILE A 297 -40.75 14.16 -0.90
C ILE A 297 -40.47 14.76 -2.29
N ALA A 298 -39.55 15.72 -2.41
CA ALA A 298 -39.19 16.31 -3.69
C ALA A 298 -38.54 15.31 -4.64
N ARG A 299 -37.66 14.46 -4.13
CA ARG A 299 -37.05 13.34 -4.88
C ARG A 299 -38.14 12.41 -5.43
N ARG A 300 -39.09 11.98 -4.59
CA ARG A 300 -40.17 11.09 -4.97
C ARG A 300 -41.08 11.69 -6.04
N VAL A 301 -41.37 12.99 -5.97
CA VAL A 301 -42.11 13.72 -7.01
C VAL A 301 -41.30 13.83 -8.30
N TRP A 302 -39.99 14.13 -8.21
CA TRP A 302 -39.11 14.17 -9.37
C TRP A 302 -39.03 12.80 -10.09
N GLU A 303 -38.90 11.71 -9.35
CA GLU A 303 -38.90 10.34 -9.90
C GLU A 303 -40.22 9.97 -10.58
N ALA A 304 -41.35 10.48 -10.06
CA ALA A 304 -42.69 10.27 -10.63
C ALA A 304 -42.95 11.07 -11.90
N LEU A 305 -42.13 12.10 -12.20
CA LEU A 305 -42.27 12.92 -13.41
C LEU A 305 -41.78 12.14 -14.64
N PRO A 306 -42.60 12.11 -15.73
CA PRO A 306 -42.18 11.45 -16.96
C PRO A 306 -41.01 12.22 -17.63
N ARG A 307 -40.14 11.47 -18.30
CA ARG A 307 -38.95 12.03 -18.99
C ARG A 307 -39.28 12.75 -20.30
N SER A 308 -40.36 12.40 -20.95
CA SER A 308 -40.63 12.82 -22.35
C SER A 308 -41.93 13.56 -22.60
N ALA A 309 -42.87 13.56 -21.67
CA ALA A 309 -44.16 14.25 -21.86
C ALA A 309 -44.59 14.96 -20.55
N PRO A 310 -45.18 16.16 -20.64
CA PRO A 310 -45.71 16.86 -19.47
C PRO A 310 -46.85 16.06 -18.82
N ALA A 311 -46.82 15.98 -17.46
CA ALA A 311 -47.88 15.32 -16.67
C ALA A 311 -48.63 16.37 -15.81
N GLY A 312 -49.94 16.21 -15.70
CA GLY A 312 -50.77 17.00 -14.79
C GLY A 312 -50.60 16.56 -13.34
N VAL A 313 -50.86 17.47 -12.39
CA VAL A 313 -50.71 17.22 -10.92
C VAL A 313 -51.45 15.92 -10.48
N PRO A 314 -52.69 15.62 -10.95
CA PRO A 314 -53.37 14.39 -10.57
C PRO A 314 -52.62 13.09 -10.96
N ALA A 315 -51.96 13.09 -12.14
CA ALA A 315 -51.19 11.95 -12.60
C ALA A 315 -49.90 11.81 -11.81
N ILE A 316 -49.28 12.91 -11.42
CA ILE A 316 -48.06 12.91 -10.57
C ILE A 316 -48.44 12.42 -9.16
N CYS A 317 -49.54 12.85 -8.57
CA CYS A 317 -50.06 12.34 -7.31
C CYS A 317 -50.22 10.83 -7.32
N ALA A 318 -50.86 10.31 -8.35
CA ALA A 318 -51.08 8.89 -8.51
C ALA A 318 -49.78 8.10 -8.65
N SER A 319 -48.83 8.63 -9.42
CA SER A 319 -47.53 7.99 -9.66
C SER A 319 -46.61 8.07 -8.42
N ALA A 320 -46.58 9.22 -7.72
CA ALA A 320 -45.78 9.42 -6.51
C ALA A 320 -46.39 8.81 -5.24
N GLY A 321 -47.69 8.50 -5.27
CA GLY A 321 -48.44 8.08 -4.09
C GLY A 321 -48.47 9.14 -2.96
N LEU A 322 -48.64 10.43 -3.36
CA LEU A 322 -48.60 11.59 -2.48
C LEU A 322 -49.86 12.44 -2.64
N GLY A 323 -50.21 13.18 -1.61
CA GLY A 323 -51.30 14.14 -1.62
C GLY A 323 -51.02 15.34 -2.52
N ARG A 324 -52.10 16.03 -2.99
CA ARG A 324 -52.00 17.17 -3.91
C ARG A 324 -51.17 18.31 -3.37
N ASP A 325 -51.28 18.61 -2.09
CA ASP A 325 -50.55 19.71 -1.44
C ASP A 325 -49.06 19.42 -1.31
N GLU A 326 -48.71 18.13 -1.03
CA GLU A 326 -47.33 17.68 -0.99
C GLU A 326 -46.65 17.73 -2.36
N VAL A 327 -47.37 17.28 -3.39
CA VAL A 327 -46.89 17.33 -4.77
C VAL A 327 -46.70 18.77 -5.24
N ASN A 328 -47.65 19.69 -4.96
CA ASN A 328 -47.53 21.09 -5.35
C ASN A 328 -46.33 21.75 -4.66
N ARG A 329 -46.11 21.51 -3.38
CA ARG A 329 -44.95 22.03 -2.62
C ARG A 329 -43.66 21.53 -3.24
N ALA A 330 -43.55 20.23 -3.45
CA ALA A 330 -42.37 19.62 -4.06
C ALA A 330 -42.09 20.13 -5.49
N LEU A 331 -43.12 20.36 -6.29
CA LEU A 331 -42.96 20.95 -7.63
C LEU A 331 -42.44 22.39 -7.57
N MET A 332 -42.81 23.17 -6.54
CA MET A 332 -42.23 24.48 -6.31
C MET A 332 -40.73 24.39 -5.96
N ASP A 333 -40.38 23.51 -5.04
CA ASP A 333 -38.98 23.29 -4.62
C ASP A 333 -38.13 22.84 -5.82
N LEU A 334 -38.64 21.91 -6.63
CA LEU A 334 -38.00 21.45 -7.85
C LEU A 334 -37.85 22.54 -8.91
N THR A 335 -38.79 23.49 -8.95
CA THR A 335 -38.73 24.62 -9.87
C THR A 335 -37.62 25.59 -9.44
N VAL A 336 -37.54 25.89 -8.15
CA VAL A 336 -36.46 26.71 -7.57
C VAL A 336 -35.10 26.09 -7.81
N ALA A 337 -35.02 24.76 -7.66
CA ALA A 337 -33.81 23.97 -7.95
C ALA A 337 -33.50 23.88 -9.48
N GLY A 338 -34.39 24.37 -10.35
CA GLY A 338 -34.18 24.33 -11.80
C GLY A 338 -34.29 22.97 -12.45
N LEU A 339 -34.86 21.98 -11.76
CA LEU A 339 -34.94 20.59 -12.19
C LEU A 339 -36.17 20.22 -13.00
N VAL A 340 -37.21 21.08 -12.95
CA VAL A 340 -38.46 20.86 -13.67
C VAL A 340 -38.89 22.10 -14.45
N THR A 341 -39.73 21.90 -15.46
CA THR A 341 -40.37 22.96 -16.22
C THR A 341 -41.89 22.80 -16.23
N SER A 342 -42.62 23.88 -16.09
CA SER A 342 -44.07 23.91 -16.23
C SER A 342 -44.49 24.36 -17.63
N SER A 343 -45.57 23.82 -18.15
CA SER A 343 -46.23 24.20 -19.40
C SER A 343 -47.72 24.15 -19.24
N THR A 344 -48.48 24.63 -20.26
CA THR A 344 -49.94 24.53 -20.32
C THR A 344 -50.46 23.10 -20.26
N ARG A 345 -49.58 22.12 -20.57
CA ARG A 345 -49.91 20.67 -20.56
C ARG A 345 -49.51 19.97 -19.26
N GLY A 346 -48.83 20.67 -18.31
CA GLY A 346 -48.37 20.13 -17.05
C GLY A 346 -46.88 20.27 -16.83
N TRP A 347 -46.31 19.42 -15.98
CA TRP A 347 -44.93 19.42 -15.48
C TRP A 347 -44.09 18.37 -16.13
N SER A 348 -42.84 18.65 -16.45
CA SER A 348 -41.85 17.72 -16.98
C SER A 348 -40.46 17.96 -16.41
N ARG A 349 -39.58 16.96 -16.43
CA ARG A 349 -38.17 17.14 -16.11
C ARG A 349 -37.51 18.09 -17.09
N ARG A 350 -36.58 18.93 -16.64
CA ARG A 350 -35.79 19.78 -17.51
C ARG A 350 -34.79 18.91 -18.28
N ARG A 351 -34.67 19.09 -19.60
CA ARG A 351 -33.68 18.38 -20.40
C ARG A 351 -32.27 18.74 -19.94
N GLY A 352 -31.47 17.75 -19.59
CA GLY A 352 -30.10 17.92 -19.06
C GLY A 352 -29.98 17.88 -17.54
N SER A 353 -31.08 17.71 -16.79
CA SER A 353 -31.01 17.53 -15.32
C SER A 353 -30.54 16.15 -14.85
N ASP A 354 -30.38 15.19 -15.74
CA ASP A 354 -29.89 13.84 -15.46
C ASP A 354 -28.34 13.76 -15.49
N THR A 355 -27.65 14.86 -15.87
CA THR A 355 -26.19 14.95 -15.98
C THR A 355 -25.68 16.20 -15.30
N VAL A 356 -25.66 16.21 -13.99
CA VAL A 356 -24.75 17.03 -13.20
C VAL A 356 -23.94 16.03 -12.37
N GLY A 357 -22.87 15.52 -13.00
CA GLY A 357 -21.82 14.73 -12.41
C GLY A 357 -20.61 15.58 -12.15
#